data_a29542d9716ab83d76e1b41a19844acb
#
_entry.id   a29542d9716ab83d76e1b41a19844acb
#
_cell.length_a   1.000
_cell.length_b   1.000
_cell.length_c   1.000
_cell.angle_alpha   90.00
_cell.angle_beta   90.00
_cell.angle_gamma   90.00
#
_symmetry.space_group_name_H-M   'P 1'
#
loop_
_entity.id
_entity.type
_entity.pdbx_description
1 polymer ?
#
loop_
_entity_poly.entity_id
_entity_poly.type
_entity_poly.pdbx_seq_one_letter_code
_entity_poly.pdbx_strand_id
1 'polypeptide(L)'
;MYVGSFTAKDGGRGEGLSVYQRNPRTQTWTLIQQLKDLADPSFLILDRAGRHVYSAHGDGTQVTAYRIDQSTGRLNVLNRQPTGGTNGVHLAIDGTDRFLALANYATGSLALFPVNQDGSLGVRADLATMKGEPGPHRTQQESPHPHDCPFDRTGRYIVVPDKGLDRIFLYRLDAVRGKLIPGDPPHVVARAGAAPRHVAFHPTRPLAYVINELDSTMATYEFEPDKGMLKPLQIVPTTPSTYTGNNTGAEVVVAPSGRFVYGSNRGHNSIAIFAIDDKTGLLSSVGWAPTQGSTPRFFALDPSGAQLYAANQGTDTIVVFDVNQATGKLTPTGETVKVMTPTSIAFK
;
A
#
# COMPACT_ATOMS: atom_id res chain seq x y z
N MET A 1 4.60 12.32 10.83
CA MET A 1 4.27 11.86 9.47
C MET A 1 5.55 11.71 8.68
N TYR A 2 5.74 10.58 8.05
CA TYR A 2 6.85 10.26 7.14
C TYR A 2 6.29 10.17 5.73
N VAL A 3 6.94 10.81 4.77
CA VAL A 3 6.47 10.86 3.37
C VAL A 3 7.58 10.42 2.44
N GLY A 4 7.31 9.39 1.66
CA GLY A 4 8.15 8.96 0.55
C GLY A 4 7.75 9.65 -0.74
N SER A 5 8.73 9.94 -1.59
CA SER A 5 8.52 10.64 -2.86
C SER A 5 9.34 10.01 -3.99
N PHE A 6 8.79 10.04 -5.21
CA PHE A 6 9.62 9.77 -6.38
C PHE A 6 10.61 10.90 -6.62
N THR A 7 11.88 10.55 -6.79
CA THR A 7 12.98 11.50 -7.04
C THR A 7 13.35 11.58 -8.51
N ALA A 8 13.10 10.50 -9.27
CA ALA A 8 13.40 10.41 -10.71
C ALA A 8 12.32 9.64 -11.47
N LYS A 9 11.82 8.53 -10.91
CA LYS A 9 10.82 7.65 -11.53
C LYS A 9 9.54 8.42 -11.87
N ASP A 10 8.92 8.07 -13.01
CA ASP A 10 7.65 8.66 -13.47
C ASP A 10 7.64 10.21 -13.46
N GLY A 11 8.78 10.82 -13.79
CA GLY A 11 8.96 12.28 -13.76
C GLY A 11 9.06 12.84 -12.33
N GLY A 12 9.53 12.05 -11.38
CA GLY A 12 9.72 12.41 -9.98
C GLY A 12 10.52 13.69 -9.79
N ARG A 13 10.05 14.54 -8.89
CA ARG A 13 10.65 15.82 -8.51
C ARG A 13 10.90 15.90 -7.01
N GLY A 14 10.63 14.80 -6.29
CA GLY A 14 10.81 14.72 -4.85
C GLY A 14 12.29 14.76 -4.45
N GLU A 15 12.54 15.16 -3.21
CA GLU A 15 13.90 15.22 -2.65
C GLU A 15 14.23 14.00 -1.78
N GLY A 16 13.46 12.91 -1.87
CA GLY A 16 13.66 11.69 -1.09
C GLY A 16 12.59 11.47 -0.02
N LEU A 17 12.99 11.21 1.23
CA LEU A 17 12.08 10.96 2.35
C LEU A 17 11.99 12.19 3.25
N SER A 18 10.78 12.68 3.46
CA SER A 18 10.48 13.85 4.27
C SER A 18 9.87 13.45 5.62
N VAL A 19 10.30 14.09 6.71
CA VAL A 19 9.73 13.93 8.04
C VAL A 19 9.05 15.21 8.47
N TYR A 20 7.77 15.12 8.78
CA TYR A 20 6.96 16.24 9.23
C TYR A 20 6.49 16.04 10.67
N GLN A 21 6.50 17.11 11.43
CA GLN A 21 5.91 17.18 12.76
C GLN A 21 4.65 18.05 12.73
N ARG A 22 3.56 17.57 13.32
CA ARG A 22 2.32 18.34 13.46
C ARG A 22 2.35 19.12 14.77
N ASN A 23 2.08 20.40 14.69
CA ASN A 23 1.84 21.22 15.89
C ASN A 23 0.43 20.92 16.43
N PRO A 24 0.28 20.41 17.66
CA PRO A 24 -1.03 20.01 18.17
C PRO A 24 -1.99 21.19 18.42
N ARG A 25 -1.46 22.43 18.56
CA ARG A 25 -2.28 23.63 18.80
C ARG A 25 -2.74 24.29 17.51
N THR A 26 -1.82 24.47 16.56
CA THR A 26 -2.11 25.14 15.29
C THR A 26 -2.54 24.17 14.18
N GLN A 27 -2.38 22.87 14.44
CA GLN A 27 -2.64 21.78 13.49
C GLN A 27 -1.76 21.82 12.22
N THR A 28 -0.74 22.69 12.17
CA THR A 28 0.16 22.85 11.01
C THR A 28 1.28 21.82 11.00
N TRP A 29 1.68 21.40 9.81
CA TRP A 29 2.80 20.51 9.57
C TRP A 29 4.08 21.30 9.32
N THR A 30 5.16 20.93 10.00
CA THR A 30 6.51 21.51 9.83
C THR A 30 7.47 20.43 9.37
N LEU A 31 8.18 20.66 8.27
CA LEU A 31 9.27 19.79 7.83
C LEU A 31 10.42 19.87 8.83
N ILE A 32 10.75 18.75 9.48
CA ILE A 32 11.81 18.68 10.49
C ILE A 32 13.05 17.93 9.99
N GLN A 33 12.91 17.12 8.93
CA GLN A 33 14.03 16.43 8.31
C GLN A 33 13.73 16.11 6.85
N GLN A 34 14.75 16.23 6.00
CA GLN A 34 14.74 15.77 4.62
C GLN A 34 15.94 14.84 4.41
N LEU A 35 15.66 13.58 4.13
CA LEU A 35 16.66 12.59 3.75
C LEU A 35 16.79 12.60 2.23
N LYS A 36 17.87 13.19 1.74
CA LYS A 36 18.24 13.29 0.32
C LYS A 36 19.07 12.08 -0.11
N ASP A 37 19.40 11.99 -1.39
CA ASP A 37 20.22 10.92 -1.97
C ASP A 37 19.64 9.50 -1.78
N LEU A 38 18.31 9.42 -1.78
CA LEU A 38 17.54 8.20 -1.80
C LEU A 38 16.90 8.04 -3.18
N ALA A 39 17.22 6.97 -3.88
CA ALA A 39 16.54 6.64 -5.14
C ALA A 39 15.08 6.26 -4.83
N ASP A 40 14.15 7.11 -5.22
CA ASP A 40 12.71 6.86 -5.20
C ASP A 40 12.20 6.10 -3.96
N PRO A 41 12.26 6.66 -2.73
CA PRO A 41 11.68 6.02 -1.54
C PRO A 41 10.15 5.95 -1.70
N SER A 42 9.69 4.93 -2.42
CA SER A 42 8.34 4.85 -3.00
C SER A 42 7.29 4.32 -2.04
N PHE A 43 7.70 3.56 -1.03
CA PHE A 43 6.78 3.01 -0.03
C PHE A 43 7.46 2.95 1.34
N LEU A 44 6.69 3.30 2.37
CA LEU A 44 7.15 3.35 3.75
C LEU A 44 6.23 2.53 4.65
N ILE A 45 6.82 1.83 5.62
CA ILE A 45 6.08 1.17 6.69
C ILE A 45 6.79 1.37 8.03
N LEU A 46 6.02 1.46 9.12
CA LEU A 46 6.53 1.43 10.49
C LEU A 46 6.47 0.01 11.05
N ASP A 47 7.37 -0.29 11.99
CA ASP A 47 7.16 -1.41 12.90
C ASP A 47 5.97 -1.12 13.84
N ARG A 48 5.42 -2.15 14.44
CA ARG A 48 4.23 -2.02 15.31
C ARG A 48 4.46 -1.17 16.55
N ALA A 49 5.70 -1.11 17.01
CA ALA A 49 6.10 -0.31 18.18
C ALA A 49 6.37 1.17 17.85
N GLY A 50 6.33 1.57 16.58
CA GLY A 50 6.63 2.93 16.12
C GLY A 50 8.06 3.35 16.45
N ARG A 51 9.01 2.42 16.38
CA ARG A 51 10.43 2.67 16.66
C ARG A 51 11.29 2.70 15.40
N HIS A 52 10.82 2.05 14.34
CA HIS A 52 11.56 1.92 13.10
C HIS A 52 10.67 2.24 11.89
N VAL A 53 11.31 2.72 10.83
CA VAL A 53 10.72 2.89 9.50
C VAL A 53 11.52 2.05 8.52
N TYR A 54 10.84 1.45 7.57
CA TYR A 54 11.45 0.75 6.43
C TYR A 54 11.00 1.41 5.13
N SER A 55 11.92 1.59 4.16
CA SER A 55 11.57 2.12 2.85
C SER A 55 11.95 1.18 1.72
N ALA A 56 11.00 0.96 0.82
CA ALA A 56 11.26 0.40 -0.50
C ALA A 56 11.70 1.51 -1.45
N HIS A 57 12.46 1.15 -2.48
CA HIS A 57 13.00 2.09 -3.45
C HIS A 57 12.55 1.71 -4.87
N GLY A 58 11.70 2.56 -5.47
CA GLY A 58 11.28 2.45 -6.88
C GLY A 58 12.50 2.57 -7.78
N ASP A 59 12.60 1.71 -8.78
CA ASP A 59 13.77 1.57 -9.66
C ASP A 59 15.10 1.20 -8.97
N GLY A 60 15.09 1.07 -7.63
CA GLY A 60 16.23 0.62 -6.86
C GLY A 60 16.26 -0.90 -6.66
N THR A 61 17.35 -1.37 -6.07
CA THR A 61 17.61 -2.79 -5.75
C THR A 61 17.79 -3.03 -4.25
N GLN A 62 17.45 -2.05 -3.43
CA GLN A 62 17.68 -2.06 -1.98
C GLN A 62 16.41 -1.77 -1.19
N VAL A 63 16.42 -2.18 0.07
CA VAL A 63 15.50 -1.78 1.12
C VAL A 63 16.30 -1.15 2.25
N THR A 64 15.81 -0.08 2.86
CA THR A 64 16.50 0.66 3.92
C THR A 64 15.71 0.58 5.22
N ALA A 65 16.41 0.31 6.33
CA ALA A 65 15.89 0.40 7.70
C ALA A 65 16.37 1.66 8.39
N TYR A 66 15.48 2.31 9.14
CA TYR A 66 15.75 3.52 9.90
C TYR A 66 15.27 3.35 11.34
N ARG A 67 16.01 3.91 12.30
CA ARG A 67 15.56 4.12 13.67
C ARG A 67 14.91 5.48 13.79
N ILE A 68 13.77 5.54 14.45
CA ILE A 68 13.11 6.79 14.84
C ILE A 68 13.68 7.27 16.16
N ASP A 69 14.23 8.47 16.19
CA ASP A 69 14.53 9.18 17.44
C ASP A 69 13.20 9.51 18.14
N GLN A 70 12.98 8.92 19.30
CA GLN A 70 11.69 9.01 20.00
C GLN A 70 11.40 10.41 20.55
N SER A 71 12.40 11.25 20.71
CA SER A 71 12.27 12.63 21.22
C SER A 71 11.97 13.64 20.10
N THR A 72 12.53 13.42 18.91
CA THR A 72 12.46 14.37 17.79
C THR A 72 11.62 13.89 16.62
N GLY A 73 11.34 12.58 16.52
CA GLY A 73 10.72 11.95 15.36
C GLY A 73 11.64 11.79 14.14
N ARG A 74 12.90 12.22 14.22
CA ARG A 74 13.88 12.14 13.13
C ARG A 74 14.33 10.71 12.88
N LEU A 75 14.75 10.44 11.63
CA LEU A 75 15.22 9.14 11.18
C LEU A 75 16.74 9.08 11.14
N ASN A 76 17.28 7.97 11.64
CA ASN A 76 18.68 7.59 11.52
C ASN A 76 18.76 6.27 10.76
N VAL A 77 19.54 6.21 9.67
CA VAL A 77 19.74 4.98 8.89
C VAL A 77 20.40 3.92 9.78
N LEU A 78 19.82 2.72 9.82
CA LEU A 78 20.41 1.55 10.46
C LEU A 78 21.25 0.77 9.46
N ASN A 79 20.62 0.28 8.40
CA ASN A 79 21.30 -0.43 7.33
C ASN A 79 20.47 -0.47 6.04
N ARG A 80 21.09 -1.03 4.99
CA ARG A 80 20.46 -1.34 3.72
C ARG A 80 20.74 -2.79 3.35
N GLN A 81 19.76 -3.44 2.70
CA GLN A 81 19.90 -4.80 2.20
C GLN A 81 19.50 -4.88 0.72
N PRO A 82 20.19 -5.70 -0.09
CA PRO A 82 19.79 -5.94 -1.47
C PRO A 82 18.50 -6.78 -1.51
N THR A 83 17.51 -6.34 -2.30
CA THR A 83 16.21 -7.02 -2.41
C THR A 83 16.27 -8.31 -3.22
N GLY A 84 17.29 -8.47 -4.07
CA GLY A 84 17.40 -9.58 -5.04
C GLY A 84 16.49 -9.41 -6.24
N GLY A 85 15.90 -8.24 -6.38
CA GLY A 85 15.10 -7.80 -7.49
C GLY A 85 15.21 -6.29 -7.68
N THR A 86 14.34 -5.73 -8.50
CA THR A 86 14.31 -4.30 -8.82
C THR A 86 12.92 -3.74 -8.68
N ASN A 87 12.86 -2.44 -8.41
CA ASN A 87 11.64 -1.68 -8.24
C ASN A 87 10.79 -2.22 -7.08
N GLY A 88 11.29 -2.09 -5.85
CA GLY A 88 10.53 -2.35 -4.63
C GLY A 88 9.36 -1.37 -4.53
N VAL A 89 8.12 -1.87 -4.45
CA VAL A 89 6.90 -1.04 -4.49
C VAL A 89 6.05 -1.15 -3.24
N HIS A 90 6.21 -2.21 -2.46
CA HIS A 90 5.45 -2.42 -1.23
C HIS A 90 6.25 -3.17 -0.19
N LEU A 91 5.97 -2.88 1.07
CA LEU A 91 6.54 -3.51 2.26
C LEU A 91 5.44 -3.95 3.21
N ALA A 92 5.64 -5.08 3.87
CA ALA A 92 4.82 -5.49 5.00
C ALA A 92 5.69 -6.09 6.10
N ILE A 93 5.34 -5.83 7.36
CA ILE A 93 6.00 -6.44 8.52
C ILE A 93 5.04 -7.44 9.19
N ASP A 94 5.57 -8.58 9.63
CA ASP A 94 4.75 -9.59 10.28
C ASP A 94 4.26 -9.14 11.68
N GLY A 95 3.24 -9.81 12.20
CA GLY A 95 2.62 -9.47 13.48
C GLY A 95 3.54 -9.52 14.71
N THR A 96 4.77 -10.03 14.56
CA THR A 96 5.79 -10.14 15.62
C THR A 96 7.00 -9.23 15.41
N ASP A 97 7.00 -8.39 14.38
CA ASP A 97 8.11 -7.52 13.96
C ASP A 97 9.44 -8.30 13.69
N ARG A 98 9.35 -9.58 13.29
CA ARG A 98 10.53 -10.41 13.03
C ARG A 98 10.86 -10.60 11.55
N PHE A 99 9.88 -10.37 10.67
CA PHE A 99 10.07 -10.53 9.24
C PHE A 99 9.45 -9.36 8.47
N LEU A 100 10.20 -8.86 7.50
CA LEU A 100 9.77 -7.88 6.53
C LEU A 100 9.65 -8.55 5.16
N ALA A 101 8.48 -8.43 4.53
CA ALA A 101 8.24 -8.83 3.15
C ALA A 101 8.34 -7.60 2.23
N LEU A 102 8.84 -7.80 1.00
CA LEU A 102 8.97 -6.76 -0.02
C LEU A 102 8.60 -7.30 -1.40
N ALA A 103 7.69 -6.61 -2.08
CA ALA A 103 7.32 -6.89 -3.47
C ALA A 103 8.25 -6.14 -4.43
N ASN A 104 9.00 -6.88 -5.27
CA ASN A 104 9.82 -6.36 -6.36
C ASN A 104 9.00 -6.37 -7.66
N TYR A 105 8.50 -5.24 -8.06
CA TYR A 105 7.58 -5.09 -9.20
C TYR A 105 8.21 -5.51 -10.53
N ALA A 106 9.40 -4.97 -10.85
CA ALA A 106 9.98 -5.15 -12.18
C ALA A 106 10.57 -6.55 -12.40
N THR A 107 10.95 -7.26 -11.33
CA THR A 107 11.50 -8.62 -11.42
C THR A 107 10.53 -9.71 -11.00
N GLY A 108 9.27 -9.36 -10.71
CA GLY A 108 8.22 -10.34 -10.41
C GLY A 108 8.53 -11.22 -9.20
N SER A 109 9.01 -10.65 -8.09
CA SER A 109 9.43 -11.46 -6.94
C SER A 109 9.00 -10.86 -5.60
N LEU A 110 8.88 -11.74 -4.60
CA LEU A 110 8.65 -11.42 -3.19
C LEU A 110 9.89 -11.78 -2.40
N ALA A 111 10.52 -10.79 -1.76
CA ALA A 111 11.68 -10.98 -0.89
C ALA A 111 11.26 -11.00 0.58
N LEU A 112 11.94 -11.80 1.40
CA LEU A 112 11.72 -11.91 2.85
C LEU A 112 13.01 -11.60 3.60
N PHE A 113 12.92 -10.72 4.60
CA PHE A 113 14.05 -10.30 5.43
C PHE A 113 13.79 -10.56 6.90
N PRO A 114 14.73 -11.13 7.66
CA PRO A 114 14.68 -11.08 9.11
C PRO A 114 14.85 -9.65 9.61
N VAL A 115 14.11 -9.27 10.62
CA VAL A 115 14.28 -8.02 11.35
C VAL A 115 14.98 -8.33 12.67
N ASN A 116 16.13 -7.69 12.90
CA ASN A 116 16.92 -7.84 14.11
C ASN A 116 16.28 -7.07 15.30
N GLN A 117 16.72 -7.38 16.52
CA GLN A 117 16.19 -6.73 17.73
C GLN A 117 16.38 -5.20 17.77
N ASP A 118 17.40 -4.68 17.08
CA ASP A 118 17.68 -3.25 16.97
C ASP A 118 16.91 -2.57 15.83
N GLY A 119 16.08 -3.33 15.09
CA GLY A 119 15.31 -2.88 13.93
C GLY A 119 16.06 -2.92 12.59
N SER A 120 17.35 -3.26 12.58
CA SER A 120 18.09 -3.45 11.34
C SER A 120 17.62 -4.68 10.58
N LEU A 121 17.81 -4.72 9.27
CA LEU A 121 17.46 -5.87 8.43
C LEU A 121 18.63 -6.86 8.36
N GLY A 122 18.32 -8.12 8.59
CA GLY A 122 19.25 -9.23 8.30
C GLY A 122 19.40 -9.44 6.79
N VAL A 123 20.31 -10.34 6.41
CA VAL A 123 20.45 -10.80 5.02
C VAL A 123 19.13 -11.44 4.58
N ARG A 124 18.74 -11.20 3.32
CA ARG A 124 17.52 -11.77 2.73
C ARG A 124 17.46 -13.30 2.96
N ALA A 125 16.40 -13.74 3.66
CA ALA A 125 16.20 -15.14 4.03
C ALA A 125 15.62 -15.98 2.88
N ASP A 126 14.77 -15.34 2.05
CA ASP A 126 14.12 -16.01 0.92
C ASP A 126 13.75 -15.06 -0.22
N LEU A 127 13.51 -15.63 -1.40
CA LEU A 127 13.05 -14.93 -2.59
C LEU A 127 12.14 -15.87 -3.40
N ALA A 128 10.85 -15.56 -3.43
CA ALA A 128 9.87 -16.28 -4.25
C ALA A 128 9.62 -15.51 -5.55
N THR A 129 9.67 -16.19 -6.70
CA THR A 129 9.39 -15.60 -8.01
C THR A 129 8.00 -16.03 -8.48
N MET A 130 7.17 -15.04 -8.88
CA MET A 130 5.86 -15.28 -9.47
C MET A 130 6.02 -15.84 -10.87
N LYS A 131 5.15 -16.80 -11.22
CA LYS A 131 5.15 -17.44 -12.54
C LYS A 131 3.72 -17.58 -13.05
N GLY A 132 3.53 -17.39 -14.35
CA GLY A 132 2.26 -17.56 -15.01
C GLY A 132 2.25 -16.87 -16.38
N GLU A 133 1.16 -17.07 -17.11
CA GLU A 133 0.92 -16.38 -18.36
C GLU A 133 0.59 -14.91 -18.09
N PRO A 134 1.17 -13.96 -18.83
CA PRO A 134 0.83 -12.54 -18.76
C PRO A 134 -0.64 -12.28 -19.03
N GLY A 135 -1.15 -11.18 -18.45
CA GLY A 135 -2.49 -10.68 -18.75
C GLY A 135 -2.59 -10.07 -20.16
N PRO A 136 -3.80 -9.66 -20.57
CA PRO A 136 -4.04 -9.26 -21.97
C PRO A 136 -3.52 -7.87 -22.35
N HIS A 137 -3.10 -7.03 -21.38
CA HIS A 137 -2.67 -5.67 -21.66
C HIS A 137 -1.20 -5.63 -22.12
N ARG A 138 -0.99 -5.24 -23.38
CA ARG A 138 0.29 -5.36 -24.09
C ARG A 138 1.50 -4.70 -23.43
N THR A 139 1.32 -3.61 -22.69
CA THR A 139 2.41 -2.80 -22.12
C THR A 139 2.40 -2.74 -20.60
N GLN A 140 1.32 -3.21 -19.97
CA GLN A 140 1.17 -3.15 -18.52
C GLN A 140 1.18 -4.53 -17.86
N GLN A 141 1.12 -5.59 -18.69
CA GLN A 141 1.05 -6.98 -18.27
C GLN A 141 2.00 -7.87 -19.07
N GLU A 142 3.21 -7.37 -19.38
CA GLU A 142 4.22 -8.11 -20.17
C GLU A 142 4.90 -9.23 -19.36
N SER A 143 4.89 -9.12 -18.05
CA SER A 143 5.57 -10.01 -17.09
C SER A 143 4.92 -9.93 -15.72
N PRO A 144 5.31 -10.78 -14.74
CA PRO A 144 4.85 -10.64 -13.36
C PRO A 144 5.16 -9.27 -12.78
N HIS A 145 4.17 -8.65 -12.14
CA HIS A 145 4.27 -7.33 -11.51
C HIS A 145 3.57 -7.34 -10.13
N PRO A 146 4.12 -8.06 -9.11
CA PRO A 146 3.58 -7.99 -7.75
C PRO A 146 3.63 -6.55 -7.25
N HIS A 147 2.49 -6.05 -6.74
CA HIS A 147 2.40 -4.64 -6.38
C HIS A 147 2.10 -4.41 -4.89
N ASP A 148 1.76 -5.45 -4.16
CA ASP A 148 1.46 -5.43 -2.74
C ASP A 148 1.89 -6.75 -2.09
N CYS A 149 2.07 -6.77 -0.75
CA CYS A 149 2.44 -8.00 -0.03
C CYS A 149 2.02 -7.97 1.45
N PRO A 150 0.78 -7.56 1.83
CA PRO A 150 0.40 -7.53 3.23
C PRO A 150 0.32 -8.93 3.83
N PHE A 151 0.62 -9.01 5.13
CA PHE A 151 0.28 -10.17 5.93
C PHE A 151 -1.23 -10.19 6.20
N ASP A 152 -1.80 -11.39 6.19
CA ASP A 152 -3.15 -11.59 6.70
C ASP A 152 -3.20 -11.27 8.22
N ARG A 153 -4.40 -11.16 8.76
CA ARG A 153 -4.61 -10.82 10.18
C ARG A 153 -4.01 -11.82 11.17
N THR A 154 -3.80 -13.06 10.75
CA THR A 154 -3.15 -14.07 11.59
C THR A 154 -1.64 -13.98 11.55
N GLY A 155 -1.08 -13.21 10.60
CA GLY A 155 0.35 -13.12 10.33
C GLY A 155 0.94 -14.40 9.71
N ARG A 156 0.09 -15.34 9.28
CA ARG A 156 0.53 -16.62 8.71
C ARG A 156 0.74 -16.57 7.21
N TYR A 157 -0.05 -15.76 6.52
CA TYR A 157 -0.04 -15.68 5.07
C TYR A 157 0.30 -14.28 4.57
N ILE A 158 1.02 -14.24 3.46
CA ILE A 158 1.28 -13.03 2.69
C ILE A 158 0.45 -13.13 1.42
N VAL A 159 -0.37 -12.11 1.16
CA VAL A 159 -1.22 -12.01 -0.02
C VAL A 159 -0.57 -11.05 -1.01
N VAL A 160 -0.32 -11.52 -2.24
CA VAL A 160 0.47 -10.78 -3.22
C VAL A 160 -0.33 -10.62 -4.50
N PRO A 161 -1.07 -9.51 -4.67
CA PRO A 161 -1.68 -9.19 -5.96
C PRO A 161 -0.59 -8.92 -6.99
N ASP A 162 -0.69 -9.62 -8.10
CA ASP A 162 0.20 -9.49 -9.25
C ASP A 162 -0.58 -8.90 -10.43
N LYS A 163 -0.29 -7.64 -10.70
CA LYS A 163 -0.92 -6.86 -11.76
C LYS A 163 -0.63 -7.43 -13.16
N GLY A 164 0.58 -7.98 -13.34
CA GLY A 164 1.04 -8.46 -14.64
C GLY A 164 0.39 -9.77 -15.08
N LEU A 165 0.01 -10.61 -14.11
CA LEU A 165 -0.51 -11.96 -14.36
C LEU A 165 -2.02 -12.08 -14.12
N ASP A 166 -2.72 -11.03 -13.69
CA ASP A 166 -4.10 -11.11 -13.23
C ASP A 166 -4.29 -12.22 -12.17
N ARG A 167 -3.37 -12.28 -11.19
CA ARG A 167 -3.39 -13.27 -10.12
C ARG A 167 -3.17 -12.62 -8.76
N ILE A 168 -3.67 -13.29 -7.73
CA ILE A 168 -3.36 -12.95 -6.34
C ILE A 168 -2.68 -14.18 -5.75
N PHE A 169 -1.36 -14.11 -5.56
CA PHE A 169 -0.57 -15.20 -4.98
C PHE A 169 -0.71 -15.22 -3.47
N LEU A 170 -0.55 -16.41 -2.90
CA LEU A 170 -0.60 -16.63 -1.45
C LEU A 170 0.65 -17.41 -1.03
N TYR A 171 1.33 -16.89 0.00
CA TYR A 171 2.48 -17.53 0.60
C TYR A 171 2.26 -17.69 2.10
N ARG A 172 2.51 -18.87 2.64
CA ARG A 172 2.58 -19.05 4.08
C ARG A 172 4.00 -18.77 4.58
N LEU A 173 4.12 -17.98 5.63
CA LEU A 173 5.40 -17.75 6.29
C LEU A 173 5.77 -18.97 7.17
N ASP A 174 6.88 -19.63 6.87
CA ASP A 174 7.58 -20.52 7.81
C ASP A 174 8.56 -19.67 8.64
N ALA A 175 8.10 -19.14 9.75
CA ALA A 175 8.88 -18.26 10.60
C ALA A 175 10.04 -18.95 11.34
N VAL A 176 10.07 -20.28 11.36
CA VAL A 176 11.18 -21.05 11.96
C VAL A 176 12.35 -21.13 10.99
N ARG A 177 12.06 -21.36 9.71
CA ARG A 177 13.08 -21.49 8.66
C ARG A 177 13.34 -20.21 7.91
N GLY A 178 12.50 -19.16 8.09
CA GLY A 178 12.54 -17.93 7.29
C GLY A 178 12.21 -18.20 5.82
N LYS A 179 11.15 -18.97 5.52
CA LYS A 179 10.80 -19.39 4.17
C LYS A 179 9.39 -19.00 3.77
N LEU A 180 9.24 -18.69 2.50
CA LEU A 180 7.98 -18.42 1.82
C LEU A 180 7.48 -19.73 1.20
N ILE A 181 6.43 -20.31 1.74
CA ILE A 181 5.83 -21.54 1.25
C ILE A 181 4.62 -21.20 0.40
N PRO A 182 4.58 -21.52 -0.90
CA PRO A 182 3.40 -21.27 -1.72
C PRO A 182 2.15 -21.90 -1.10
N GLY A 183 1.00 -21.24 -1.22
CA GLY A 183 -0.30 -21.78 -0.84
C GLY A 183 -0.71 -22.97 -1.70
N ASP A 184 -1.78 -23.64 -1.31
CA ASP A 184 -2.39 -24.71 -2.10
C ASP A 184 -3.91 -24.48 -2.17
N PRO A 185 -4.43 -23.93 -3.28
CA PRO A 185 -3.74 -23.48 -4.51
C PRO A 185 -2.83 -22.26 -4.27
N PRO A 186 -1.76 -22.07 -5.09
CA PRO A 186 -0.76 -21.03 -4.87
C PRO A 186 -1.26 -19.61 -5.23
N HIS A 187 -2.37 -19.50 -5.93
CA HIS A 187 -2.97 -18.23 -6.32
C HIS A 187 -4.47 -18.37 -6.64
N VAL A 188 -5.14 -17.23 -6.61
CA VAL A 188 -6.48 -17.04 -7.17
C VAL A 188 -6.36 -16.23 -8.46
N VAL A 189 -7.13 -16.60 -9.48
CA VAL A 189 -7.19 -15.88 -10.76
C VAL A 189 -8.17 -14.71 -10.63
N ALA A 190 -7.73 -13.50 -10.95
CA ALA A 190 -8.58 -12.33 -11.10
C ALA A 190 -9.19 -12.28 -12.51
N ARG A 191 -10.11 -11.36 -12.76
CA ARG A 191 -10.66 -11.13 -14.11
C ARG A 191 -9.54 -10.69 -15.06
N ALA A 192 -9.54 -11.24 -16.27
CA ALA A 192 -8.54 -10.88 -17.29
C ALA A 192 -8.53 -9.37 -17.55
N GLY A 193 -7.36 -8.75 -17.51
CA GLY A 193 -7.16 -7.31 -17.67
C GLY A 193 -7.52 -6.47 -16.43
N ALA A 194 -7.86 -7.07 -15.30
CA ALA A 194 -8.17 -6.35 -14.09
C ALA A 194 -6.93 -5.73 -13.44
N ALA A 195 -5.81 -6.43 -13.47
CA ALA A 195 -4.54 -6.01 -12.86
C ALA A 195 -4.69 -5.73 -11.36
N PRO A 196 -4.88 -6.75 -10.51
CA PRO A 196 -4.99 -6.56 -9.06
C PRO A 196 -3.73 -5.90 -8.50
N ARG A 197 -3.92 -4.82 -7.73
CA ARG A 197 -2.82 -3.95 -7.34
C ARG A 197 -2.54 -3.96 -5.84
N HIS A 198 -3.47 -3.52 -5.02
CA HIS A 198 -3.37 -3.48 -3.56
C HIS A 198 -4.53 -4.22 -2.92
N VAL A 199 -4.30 -4.75 -1.72
CA VAL A 199 -5.30 -5.49 -0.93
C VAL A 199 -5.34 -4.97 0.51
N ALA A 200 -6.56 -4.75 1.02
CA ALA A 200 -6.80 -4.40 2.41
C ALA A 200 -7.68 -5.45 3.08
N PHE A 201 -7.26 -5.95 4.23
CA PHE A 201 -8.05 -6.85 5.04
C PHE A 201 -9.06 -6.10 5.92
N HIS A 202 -10.24 -6.68 6.06
CA HIS A 202 -11.20 -6.20 7.05
C HIS A 202 -10.63 -6.37 8.47
N PRO A 203 -10.77 -5.36 9.38
CA PRO A 203 -10.11 -5.40 10.70
C PRO A 203 -10.56 -6.53 11.62
N THR A 204 -11.78 -7.07 11.47
CA THR A 204 -12.33 -8.08 12.35
C THR A 204 -12.92 -9.32 11.66
N ARG A 205 -13.19 -9.26 10.35
CA ARG A 205 -13.82 -10.32 9.57
C ARG A 205 -12.84 -10.97 8.59
N PRO A 206 -13.07 -12.21 8.15
CA PRO A 206 -12.24 -12.88 7.16
C PRO A 206 -12.56 -12.39 5.73
N LEU A 207 -12.36 -11.12 5.48
CA LEU A 207 -12.63 -10.47 4.20
C LEU A 207 -11.39 -9.69 3.73
N ALA A 208 -11.19 -9.67 2.44
CA ALA A 208 -10.18 -8.87 1.77
C ALA A 208 -10.80 -8.08 0.61
N TYR A 209 -10.35 -6.84 0.43
CA TYR A 209 -10.78 -5.95 -0.64
C TYR A 209 -9.57 -5.62 -1.50
N VAL A 210 -9.67 -5.91 -2.79
CA VAL A 210 -8.57 -5.75 -3.75
C VAL A 210 -8.95 -4.67 -4.75
N ILE A 211 -8.15 -3.61 -4.82
CA ILE A 211 -8.30 -2.63 -5.88
C ILE A 211 -7.56 -3.10 -7.14
N ASN A 212 -8.27 -3.12 -8.25
CA ASN A 212 -7.74 -3.46 -9.55
C ASN A 212 -7.32 -2.19 -10.28
N GLU A 213 -6.12 -2.20 -10.84
CA GLU A 213 -5.54 -1.00 -11.44
C GLU A 213 -6.16 -0.68 -12.80
N LEU A 214 -6.16 -1.63 -13.74
CA LEU A 214 -6.44 -1.35 -15.15
C LEU A 214 -7.92 -1.26 -15.47
N ASP A 215 -8.77 -2.03 -14.81
CA ASP A 215 -10.21 -2.02 -15.05
C ASP A 215 -10.99 -1.11 -14.07
N SER A 216 -10.28 -0.44 -13.14
CA SER A 216 -10.86 0.52 -12.20
C SER A 216 -12.01 -0.08 -11.37
N THR A 217 -11.76 -1.26 -10.79
CA THR A 217 -12.74 -1.96 -9.95
C THR A 217 -12.18 -2.27 -8.57
N MET A 218 -13.10 -2.56 -7.63
CA MET A 218 -12.83 -3.13 -6.32
C MET A 218 -13.44 -4.52 -6.25
N ALA A 219 -12.61 -5.52 -5.94
CA ALA A 219 -13.06 -6.89 -5.75
C ALA A 219 -13.11 -7.25 -4.26
N THR A 220 -14.20 -7.89 -3.83
CA THR A 220 -14.35 -8.44 -2.49
C THR A 220 -14.08 -9.93 -2.51
N TYR A 221 -13.28 -10.39 -1.55
CA TYR A 221 -12.96 -11.80 -1.33
C TYR A 221 -13.28 -12.22 0.10
N GLU A 222 -13.78 -13.43 0.26
CA GLU A 222 -13.72 -14.15 1.53
C GLU A 222 -12.31 -14.75 1.67
N PHE A 223 -11.68 -14.54 2.82
CA PHE A 223 -10.38 -15.14 3.14
C PHE A 223 -10.59 -16.33 4.09
N GLU A 224 -10.14 -17.51 3.70
CA GLU A 224 -10.16 -18.73 4.51
C GLU A 224 -8.80 -18.88 5.24
N PRO A 225 -8.66 -18.42 6.50
CA PRO A 225 -7.36 -18.33 7.16
C PRO A 225 -6.73 -19.68 7.47
N ASP A 226 -7.51 -20.76 7.54
CA ASP A 226 -6.98 -22.10 7.80
C ASP A 226 -6.40 -22.76 6.55
N LYS A 227 -6.87 -22.33 5.38
CA LYS A 227 -6.39 -22.82 4.07
C LYS A 227 -5.44 -21.84 3.40
N GLY A 228 -5.44 -20.56 3.84
CA GLY A 228 -4.74 -19.48 3.12
C GLY A 228 -5.30 -19.28 1.72
N MET A 229 -6.62 -19.22 1.57
CA MET A 229 -7.30 -19.15 0.29
C MET A 229 -8.23 -17.93 0.22
N LEU A 230 -8.33 -17.33 -0.97
CA LEU A 230 -9.26 -16.27 -1.28
C LEU A 230 -10.36 -16.78 -2.20
N LYS A 231 -11.63 -16.49 -1.85
CA LYS A 231 -12.81 -16.85 -2.64
C LYS A 231 -13.49 -15.56 -3.11
N PRO A 232 -13.65 -15.33 -4.42
CA PRO A 232 -14.26 -14.10 -4.93
C PRO A 232 -15.76 -14.04 -4.57
N LEU A 233 -16.21 -12.86 -4.14
CA LEU A 233 -17.61 -12.61 -3.77
C LEU A 233 -18.28 -11.56 -4.67
N GLN A 234 -17.56 -10.46 -4.99
CA GLN A 234 -18.13 -9.32 -5.68
C GLN A 234 -17.07 -8.53 -6.43
N ILE A 235 -17.44 -7.84 -7.51
CA ILE A 235 -16.66 -6.81 -8.18
C ILE A 235 -17.56 -5.59 -8.39
N VAL A 236 -17.10 -4.39 -8.01
CA VAL A 236 -17.80 -3.12 -8.16
C VAL A 236 -16.88 -2.07 -8.82
N PRO A 237 -17.39 -1.13 -9.63
CA PRO A 237 -16.58 -0.07 -10.23
C PRO A 237 -16.12 0.94 -9.15
N THR A 238 -14.90 1.48 -9.31
CA THR A 238 -14.37 2.55 -8.45
C THR A 238 -14.63 3.95 -9.01
N THR A 239 -15.13 4.06 -10.23
CA THR A 239 -15.52 5.33 -10.87
C THR A 239 -17.03 5.39 -11.08
N PRO A 240 -17.64 6.59 -11.15
CA PRO A 240 -19.05 6.71 -11.51
C PRO A 240 -19.30 6.24 -12.96
N SER A 241 -20.48 5.68 -13.22
CA SER A 241 -20.86 5.18 -14.55
C SER A 241 -20.90 6.29 -15.63
N THR A 242 -20.94 7.54 -15.23
CA THR A 242 -20.93 8.72 -16.12
C THR A 242 -19.50 9.17 -16.47
N TYR A 243 -18.47 8.61 -15.83
CA TYR A 243 -17.09 8.97 -16.12
C TYR A 243 -16.58 8.19 -17.33
N THR A 244 -16.11 8.90 -18.36
CA THR A 244 -15.66 8.34 -19.63
C THR A 244 -14.16 8.54 -19.88
N GLY A 245 -13.44 9.17 -18.94
CA GLY A 245 -12.00 9.40 -19.05
C GLY A 245 -11.18 8.16 -18.71
N ASN A 246 -9.88 8.21 -18.99
CA ASN A 246 -8.95 7.18 -18.55
C ASN A 246 -8.79 7.22 -17.03
N ASN A 247 -8.81 6.06 -16.40
CA ASN A 247 -8.61 5.93 -14.95
C ASN A 247 -7.83 4.65 -14.64
N THR A 248 -7.08 4.71 -13.53
CA THR A 248 -6.44 3.53 -12.94
C THR A 248 -6.64 3.56 -11.44
N GLY A 249 -7.04 2.42 -10.85
CA GLY A 249 -7.07 2.24 -9.39
C GLY A 249 -5.67 2.30 -8.79
N ALA A 250 -5.53 2.74 -7.52
CA ALA A 250 -4.22 2.77 -6.89
C ALA A 250 -4.22 2.19 -5.48
N GLU A 251 -4.61 2.95 -4.48
CA GLU A 251 -4.57 2.54 -3.07
C GLU A 251 -5.95 2.08 -2.59
N VAL A 252 -5.97 1.15 -1.62
CA VAL A 252 -7.16 0.70 -0.92
C VAL A 252 -6.93 0.64 0.58
N VAL A 253 -7.85 1.20 1.36
CA VAL A 253 -7.82 1.16 2.82
C VAL A 253 -9.20 0.83 3.37
N VAL A 254 -9.26 -0.09 4.32
CA VAL A 254 -10.46 -0.33 5.14
C VAL A 254 -10.41 0.57 6.37
N ALA A 255 -11.48 1.30 6.65
CA ALA A 255 -11.57 2.09 7.86
C ALA A 255 -11.37 1.22 9.13
N PRO A 256 -10.74 1.72 10.20
CA PRO A 256 -10.56 0.96 11.44
C PRO A 256 -11.88 0.42 12.04
N SER A 257 -12.98 1.11 11.78
CA SER A 257 -14.34 0.66 12.18
C SER A 257 -14.82 -0.58 11.45
N GLY A 258 -14.20 -0.98 10.34
CA GLY A 258 -14.67 -2.05 9.46
C GLY A 258 -15.95 -1.73 8.67
N ARG A 259 -16.40 -0.47 8.68
CA ARG A 259 -17.68 -0.07 8.06
C ARG A 259 -17.54 0.49 6.65
N PHE A 260 -16.35 0.94 6.28
CA PHE A 260 -16.09 1.58 4.99
C PHE A 260 -14.78 1.09 4.35
N VAL A 261 -14.79 1.05 3.01
CA VAL A 261 -13.60 0.88 2.18
C VAL A 261 -13.42 2.14 1.33
N TYR A 262 -12.19 2.59 1.25
CA TYR A 262 -11.76 3.70 0.41
C TYR A 262 -10.84 3.19 -0.70
N GLY A 263 -10.99 3.73 -1.92
CA GLY A 263 -10.10 3.40 -3.04
C GLY A 263 -9.76 4.63 -3.86
N SER A 264 -8.47 4.84 -4.19
CA SER A 264 -8.07 6.01 -4.97
C SER A 264 -8.08 5.76 -6.47
N ASN A 265 -8.45 6.78 -7.24
CA ASN A 265 -8.62 6.80 -8.68
C ASN A 265 -7.68 7.82 -9.33
N ARG A 266 -6.68 7.36 -10.08
CA ARG A 266 -5.76 8.20 -10.86
C ARG A 266 -6.35 8.42 -12.26
N GLY A 267 -6.79 9.61 -12.54
CA GLY A 267 -7.55 10.00 -13.75
C GLY A 267 -8.83 10.69 -13.36
N HIS A 268 -9.77 10.00 -12.70
CA HIS A 268 -10.93 10.63 -12.05
C HIS A 268 -10.53 11.53 -10.85
N ASN A 269 -9.31 11.31 -10.32
CA ASN A 269 -8.71 12.09 -9.23
C ASN A 269 -9.60 12.19 -8.00
N SER A 270 -10.07 11.05 -7.53
CA SER A 270 -10.98 10.93 -6.41
C SER A 270 -10.62 9.77 -5.48
N ILE A 271 -11.23 9.81 -4.29
CA ILE A 271 -11.38 8.64 -3.42
C ILE A 271 -12.80 8.10 -3.60
N ALA A 272 -12.92 6.87 -4.10
CA ALA A 272 -14.17 6.12 -4.07
C ALA A 272 -14.46 5.64 -2.65
N ILE A 273 -15.70 5.76 -2.20
CA ILE A 273 -16.15 5.44 -0.85
C ILE A 273 -17.20 4.36 -0.96
N PHE A 274 -16.98 3.26 -0.24
CA PHE A 274 -17.92 2.15 -0.18
C PHE A 274 -18.31 1.84 1.27
N ALA A 275 -19.59 1.58 1.50
CA ALA A 275 -20.06 0.99 2.74
C ALA A 275 -19.94 -0.53 2.64
N ILE A 276 -19.53 -1.15 3.75
CA ILE A 276 -19.45 -2.61 3.91
C ILE A 276 -20.76 -3.07 4.57
N ASP A 277 -21.46 -4.00 3.94
CA ASP A 277 -22.63 -4.64 4.53
C ASP A 277 -22.23 -5.52 5.72
N ASP A 278 -22.83 -5.28 6.87
CA ASP A 278 -22.45 -5.94 8.13
C ASP A 278 -22.67 -7.47 8.11
N LYS A 279 -23.58 -7.97 7.26
CA LYS A 279 -23.90 -9.42 7.18
C LYS A 279 -23.05 -10.12 6.14
N THR A 280 -23.00 -9.57 4.95
CA THR A 280 -22.38 -10.20 3.77
C THR A 280 -20.94 -9.77 3.53
N GLY A 281 -20.54 -8.56 3.98
CA GLY A 281 -19.26 -7.94 3.67
C GLY A 281 -19.18 -7.34 2.27
N LEU A 282 -20.27 -7.37 1.51
CA LEU A 282 -20.34 -6.81 0.18
C LEU A 282 -20.32 -5.28 0.21
N LEU A 283 -19.84 -4.69 -0.86
CA LEU A 283 -19.68 -3.26 -1.01
C LEU A 283 -20.88 -2.60 -1.69
N SER A 284 -21.29 -1.46 -1.15
CA SER A 284 -22.22 -0.54 -1.81
C SER A 284 -21.59 0.84 -1.92
N SER A 285 -21.73 1.49 -3.09
CA SER A 285 -21.14 2.81 -3.32
C SER A 285 -21.84 3.87 -2.47
N VAL A 286 -21.04 4.65 -1.73
CA VAL A 286 -21.48 5.85 -1.00
C VAL A 286 -21.27 7.11 -1.86
N GLY A 287 -20.25 7.11 -2.73
CA GLY A 287 -19.92 8.22 -3.60
C GLY A 287 -18.42 8.39 -3.79
N TRP A 288 -18.04 9.56 -4.26
CA TRP A 288 -16.65 9.91 -4.60
C TRP A 288 -16.32 11.28 -4.01
N ALA A 289 -15.12 11.40 -3.43
CA ALA A 289 -14.58 12.68 -2.97
C ALA A 289 -13.42 13.09 -3.88
N PRO A 290 -13.52 14.25 -4.60
CA PRO A 290 -12.38 14.77 -5.36
C PRO A 290 -11.19 15.04 -4.44
N THR A 291 -9.98 14.63 -4.84
CA THR A 291 -8.78 14.77 -3.99
C THR A 291 -8.17 16.17 -4.00
N GLN A 292 -8.80 17.12 -4.72
CA GLN A 292 -8.32 18.50 -4.88
C GLN A 292 -6.90 18.58 -5.46
N GLY A 293 -6.52 17.59 -6.22
CA GLY A 293 -5.25 17.48 -6.92
C GLY A 293 -5.32 16.40 -8.00
N SER A 294 -4.20 16.00 -8.54
CA SER A 294 -4.14 15.01 -9.60
C SER A 294 -3.26 13.82 -9.23
N THR A 295 -3.61 12.65 -9.79
CA THR A 295 -2.88 11.41 -9.59
C THR A 295 -2.75 11.05 -8.10
N PRO A 296 -3.85 10.81 -7.36
CA PRO A 296 -3.80 10.35 -5.96
C PRO A 296 -3.28 8.91 -5.91
N ARG A 297 -1.95 8.75 -6.01
CA ARG A 297 -1.28 7.46 -6.04
C ARG A 297 -1.41 6.71 -4.73
N PHE A 298 -1.43 7.45 -3.64
CA PHE A 298 -1.50 6.91 -2.29
C PHE A 298 -2.43 7.77 -1.43
N PHE A 299 -3.03 7.17 -0.44
CA PHE A 299 -3.65 7.87 0.68
C PHE A 299 -3.54 7.02 1.94
N ALA A 300 -3.60 7.66 3.08
CA ALA A 300 -3.63 6.98 4.37
C ALA A 300 -4.70 7.59 5.28
N LEU A 301 -5.28 6.77 6.14
CA LEU A 301 -5.98 7.25 7.32
C LEU A 301 -4.96 7.54 8.44
N ASP A 302 -5.20 8.58 9.22
CA ASP A 302 -4.47 8.78 10.47
C ASP A 302 -4.75 7.62 11.44
N PRO A 303 -3.94 7.40 12.49
CA PRO A 303 -4.12 6.26 13.41
C PRO A 303 -5.49 6.20 14.10
N SER A 304 -6.18 7.34 14.23
CA SER A 304 -7.53 7.41 14.79
C SER A 304 -8.63 7.06 13.79
N GLY A 305 -8.31 7.07 12.50
CA GLY A 305 -9.27 6.96 11.39
C GLY A 305 -10.16 8.19 11.21
N ALA A 306 -9.86 9.30 11.90
CA ALA A 306 -10.68 10.53 11.82
C ALA A 306 -10.33 11.39 10.63
N GLN A 307 -9.10 11.28 10.11
CA GLN A 307 -8.63 12.04 8.96
C GLN A 307 -8.03 11.13 7.87
N LEU A 308 -8.24 11.54 6.61
CA LEU A 308 -7.65 10.91 5.44
C LEU A 308 -6.72 11.90 4.75
N TYR A 309 -5.53 11.46 4.40
CA TYR A 309 -4.46 12.22 3.75
C TYR A 309 -4.26 11.69 2.33
N ALA A 310 -4.67 12.45 1.32
CA ALA A 310 -4.55 12.07 -0.08
C ALA A 310 -3.26 12.63 -0.69
N ALA A 311 -2.34 11.75 -1.07
CA ALA A 311 -1.08 12.10 -1.72
C ALA A 311 -1.29 12.22 -3.23
N ASN A 312 -1.42 13.45 -3.69
CA ASN A 312 -1.61 13.81 -5.09
C ASN A 312 -0.26 13.95 -5.78
N GLN A 313 0.25 12.85 -6.34
CA GLN A 313 1.56 12.79 -6.98
C GLN A 313 1.73 13.83 -8.11
N GLY A 314 0.68 14.05 -8.90
CA GLY A 314 0.72 14.94 -10.07
C GLY A 314 0.71 16.43 -9.73
N THR A 315 0.22 16.82 -8.56
CA THR A 315 0.11 18.22 -8.11
C THR A 315 0.96 18.57 -6.91
N ASP A 316 1.85 17.65 -6.45
CA ASP A 316 2.81 17.90 -5.39
C ASP A 316 2.16 18.31 -4.06
N THR A 317 1.04 17.69 -3.71
CA THR A 317 0.27 18.00 -2.51
C THR A 317 -0.17 16.77 -1.75
N ILE A 318 -0.28 16.91 -0.43
CA ILE A 318 -1.07 16.03 0.43
C ILE A 318 -2.24 16.87 0.95
N VAL A 319 -3.46 16.49 0.57
CA VAL A 319 -4.70 17.17 0.98
C VAL A 319 -5.36 16.39 2.10
N VAL A 320 -5.81 17.08 3.15
CA VAL A 320 -6.38 16.49 4.35
C VAL A 320 -7.90 16.58 4.32
N PHE A 321 -8.55 15.46 4.66
CA PHE A 321 -10.00 15.35 4.75
C PHE A 321 -10.42 14.86 6.13
N ASP A 322 -11.49 15.41 6.68
CA ASP A 322 -12.20 14.82 7.82
C ASP A 322 -13.06 13.65 7.34
N VAL A 323 -13.04 12.56 8.10
CA VAL A 323 -13.82 11.35 7.84
C VAL A 323 -15.09 11.37 8.71
N ASN A 324 -16.25 11.44 8.10
CA ASN A 324 -17.51 11.25 8.83
C ASN A 324 -17.66 9.77 9.20
N GLN A 325 -17.49 9.45 10.47
CA GLN A 325 -17.48 8.08 10.98
C GLN A 325 -18.84 7.36 10.83
N ALA A 326 -19.95 8.09 10.67
CA ALA A 326 -21.27 7.52 10.49
C ALA A 326 -21.59 7.17 9.02
N THR A 327 -21.11 7.97 8.08
CA THR A 327 -21.45 7.87 6.66
C THR A 327 -20.29 7.50 5.75
N GLY A 328 -19.03 7.52 6.25
CA GLY A 328 -17.81 7.31 5.48
C GLY A 328 -17.43 8.49 4.59
N LYS A 329 -18.26 9.53 4.48
CA LYS A 329 -18.01 10.68 3.60
C LYS A 329 -16.79 11.49 4.04
N LEU A 330 -16.07 12.02 3.05
CA LEU A 330 -14.89 12.84 3.23
C LEU A 330 -15.23 14.31 2.99
N THR A 331 -14.79 15.17 3.92
CA THR A 331 -14.92 16.63 3.80
C THR A 331 -13.54 17.26 3.85
N PRO A 332 -13.13 18.08 2.85
CA PRO A 332 -11.84 18.75 2.89
C PRO A 332 -11.74 19.67 4.10
N THR A 333 -10.62 19.62 4.82
CA THR A 333 -10.35 20.51 5.97
C THR A 333 -9.85 21.89 5.55
N GLY A 334 -9.41 22.05 4.30
CA GLY A 334 -8.67 23.20 3.81
C GLY A 334 -7.15 23.09 4.05
N GLU A 335 -6.71 22.10 4.80
CA GLU A 335 -5.28 21.87 5.05
C GLU A 335 -4.63 21.15 3.87
N THR A 336 -3.47 21.68 3.42
CA THR A 336 -2.67 21.09 2.36
C THR A 336 -1.19 21.17 2.71
N VAL A 337 -0.48 20.05 2.60
CA VAL A 337 0.96 19.99 2.76
C VAL A 337 1.61 19.88 1.37
N LYS A 338 2.55 20.78 1.07
CA LYS A 338 3.31 20.73 -0.19
C LYS A 338 4.43 19.69 -0.04
N VAL A 339 4.40 18.68 -0.89
CA VAL A 339 5.41 17.64 -0.99
C VAL A 339 5.54 17.26 -2.46
N MET A 340 6.75 17.39 -3.01
CA MET A 340 7.00 17.05 -4.41
C MET A 340 6.81 15.55 -4.64
N THR A 341 6.00 15.18 -5.63
CA THR A 341 5.71 13.81 -6.09
C THR A 341 5.53 12.80 -4.94
N PRO A 342 4.61 13.01 -3.98
CA PRO A 342 4.42 12.11 -2.84
C PRO A 342 3.84 10.77 -3.30
N THR A 343 4.39 9.65 -2.78
CA THR A 343 4.02 8.29 -3.17
C THR A 343 3.59 7.39 -2.02
N SER A 344 3.95 7.73 -0.79
CA SER A 344 3.52 7.03 0.40
C SER A 344 3.54 7.93 1.63
N ILE A 345 2.67 7.62 2.60
CA ILE A 345 2.56 8.30 3.88
C ILE A 345 2.53 7.25 4.99
N ALA A 346 3.31 7.47 6.04
CA ALA A 346 3.25 6.66 7.24
C ALA A 346 3.17 7.55 8.48
N PHE A 347 2.33 7.17 9.43
CA PHE A 347 2.09 7.92 10.67
C PHE A 347 2.67 7.21 11.88
N LYS A 348 3.22 8.01 12.78
CA LYS A 348 3.54 7.62 14.15
C LYS A 348 2.69 8.44 15.10
#